data_83ca02f325f4423c2458b3763431a15a
#
_entry.id   83ca02f325f4423c2458b3763431a15a
#
_cell.length_a   1.000
_cell.length_b   1.000
_cell.length_c   1.000
_cell.angle_alpha   90.00
_cell.angle_beta   90.00
_cell.angle_gamma   90.00
#
_symmetry.space_group_name_H-M   'P 1'
#
loop_
_entity.id
_entity.type
_entity.pdbx_description
1 polymer ?
#
loop_
_entity_poly.entity_id
_entity_poly.type
_entity_poly.pdbx_seq_one_letter_code
_entity_poly.pdbx_strand_id
1 'polypeptide(L)'
;MVEHLHTAEPTWQPSEINISRRLALVGLSGLVVSAMGVERAWAQGQNSCVLTPEAGEGPFYLDPRLLRSDITSGQAGAPLGLSLQVVRAGDCATLSGARVDVWHADALGLYSGYAKQSGVGGISTEAAIGKQYLRGTQVTDAKGNVQFRTIFPSWYGGRTPHVHFKVFLMNKEVVASQIFFPDEINKEVFSQWEPYRRHASKRTAFNDNDPIKQGVYSEVARQSGSYAATAVLVVASR
;
A
#
# COMPACT_ATOMS: atom_id res chain seq x y z
N MET A 1 -43.77 22.08 0.77
CA MET A 1 -43.09 21.72 2.05
C MET A 1 -42.16 20.57 1.71
N VAL A 2 -40.92 20.86 1.43
CA VAL A 2 -39.89 19.87 1.02
C VAL A 2 -38.85 19.86 2.12
N GLU A 3 -38.81 18.77 2.90
CA GLU A 3 -37.81 18.57 3.95
C GLU A 3 -36.46 18.19 3.30
N HIS A 4 -35.48 19.03 3.61
CA HIS A 4 -34.06 18.76 3.31
C HIS A 4 -33.52 17.81 4.36
N LEU A 5 -33.28 16.55 3.96
CA LEU A 5 -32.46 15.59 4.72
C LEU A 5 -30.99 15.94 4.53
N HIS A 6 -30.38 16.52 5.56
CA HIS A 6 -28.95 16.66 5.68
C HIS A 6 -28.34 15.28 5.99
N THR A 7 -27.69 14.68 5.02
CA THR A 7 -26.80 13.53 5.24
C THR A 7 -25.46 14.06 5.72
N ALA A 8 -25.15 13.80 6.99
CA ALA A 8 -23.84 14.10 7.56
C ALA A 8 -22.78 13.15 6.96
N GLU A 9 -21.75 13.71 6.35
CA GLU A 9 -20.55 12.96 5.96
C GLU A 9 -19.78 12.53 7.21
N PRO A 10 -19.27 11.28 7.28
CA PRO A 10 -18.44 10.87 8.39
C PRO A 10 -17.06 11.51 8.28
N THR A 11 -16.73 12.40 9.20
CA THR A 11 -15.40 12.97 9.37
C THR A 11 -14.46 11.90 9.94
N TRP A 12 -13.48 11.47 9.17
CA TRP A 12 -12.43 10.58 9.64
C TRP A 12 -11.43 11.37 10.50
N GLN A 13 -11.27 10.95 11.77
CA GLN A 13 -10.22 11.44 12.66
C GLN A 13 -9.26 10.29 13.04
N PRO A 14 -7.94 10.53 13.03
CA PRO A 14 -7.00 9.53 13.52
C PRO A 14 -7.10 9.38 15.03
N SER A 15 -7.30 8.16 15.53
CA SER A 15 -7.32 7.86 16.95
C SER A 15 -5.91 7.95 17.53
N GLU A 16 -5.70 8.90 18.44
CA GLU A 16 -4.51 8.94 19.29
C GLU A 16 -4.57 7.80 20.30
N ILE A 17 -3.53 6.98 20.33
CA ILE A 17 -3.38 5.91 21.32
C ILE A 17 -2.93 6.55 22.63
N ASN A 18 -3.85 6.66 23.57
CA ASN A 18 -3.61 7.18 24.91
C ASN A 18 -3.08 6.07 25.82
N ILE A 19 -1.77 6.08 26.10
CA ILE A 19 -1.14 5.15 27.04
C ILE A 19 -1.33 5.69 28.47
N SER A 20 -2.32 5.16 29.16
CA SER A 20 -2.63 5.45 30.55
C SER A 20 -1.61 4.81 31.48
N ARG A 21 -0.75 5.62 32.12
CA ARG A 21 0.14 5.20 33.21
C ARG A 21 -0.68 5.04 34.49
N ARG A 22 -0.86 3.84 34.98
CA ARG A 22 -1.28 3.59 36.37
C ARG A 22 -0.07 3.28 37.23
N LEU A 23 0.32 4.23 38.05
CA LEU A 23 1.21 4.05 39.18
C LEU A 23 0.45 3.33 40.33
N ALA A 24 0.90 2.17 40.72
CA ALA A 24 0.52 1.54 41.99
C ALA A 24 1.75 1.52 42.89
N LEU A 25 1.72 2.30 43.95
CA LEU A 25 2.67 2.27 45.06
C LEU A 25 2.23 1.16 46.03
N VAL A 26 3.06 0.17 46.29
CA VAL A 26 2.98 -0.68 47.50
C VAL A 26 4.40 -0.91 48.05
N GLY A 27 4.49 -0.76 49.33
CA GLY A 27 5.63 -0.48 50.14
C GLY A 27 6.69 -1.56 50.39
N LEU A 28 7.69 -1.08 51.11
CA LEU A 28 8.96 -1.62 51.59
C LEU A 28 8.92 -3.05 52.17
N SER A 29 9.94 -3.86 51.82
CA SER A 29 10.77 -4.58 52.80
C SER A 29 12.04 -5.07 52.09
N GLY A 30 13.20 -4.79 52.66
CA GLY A 30 14.51 -4.95 52.05
C GLY A 30 14.99 -6.39 51.90
N LEU A 31 15.76 -6.57 50.84
CA LEU A 31 16.82 -7.56 50.71
C LEU A 31 17.81 -7.03 49.68
N VAL A 32 19.00 -6.64 50.16
CA VAL A 32 20.13 -6.29 49.30
C VAL A 32 20.65 -7.57 48.67
N VAL A 33 20.25 -7.86 47.46
CA VAL A 33 20.91 -8.84 46.60
C VAL A 33 21.69 -8.03 45.56
N SER A 34 23.02 -8.09 45.66
CA SER A 34 23.93 -7.59 44.64
C SER A 34 23.67 -8.34 43.34
N ALA A 35 22.78 -7.81 42.51
CA ALA A 35 22.62 -8.27 41.15
C ALA A 35 23.70 -7.62 40.29
N MET A 36 24.72 -8.42 39.95
CA MET A 36 25.62 -8.10 38.83
C MET A 36 24.74 -7.78 37.63
N GLY A 37 24.83 -6.53 37.20
CA GLY A 37 24.15 -6.05 36.01
C GLY A 37 24.60 -6.85 34.79
N VAL A 38 23.79 -7.81 34.39
CA VAL A 38 23.83 -8.30 33.02
C VAL A 38 23.18 -7.20 32.21
N GLU A 39 23.98 -6.24 31.79
CA GLU A 39 23.62 -5.38 30.68
C GLU A 39 23.34 -6.30 29.50
N ARG A 40 22.06 -6.60 29.30
CA ARG A 40 21.59 -7.12 28.01
C ARG A 40 21.88 -6.01 27.02
N ALA A 41 23.06 -6.06 26.41
CA ALA A 41 23.28 -5.42 25.15
C ALA A 41 22.20 -5.94 24.22
N TRP A 42 21.15 -5.14 24.02
CA TRP A 42 20.26 -5.33 22.91
C TRP A 42 21.17 -5.21 21.70
N ALA A 43 21.52 -6.34 21.12
CA ALA A 43 22.09 -6.34 19.79
C ALA A 43 21.06 -5.59 18.94
N GLN A 44 21.35 -4.32 18.68
CA GLN A 44 20.76 -3.59 17.57
C GLN A 44 21.18 -4.39 16.34
N GLY A 45 20.32 -5.35 15.96
CA GLY A 45 20.38 -5.95 14.63
C GLY A 45 20.41 -4.73 13.72
N GLN A 46 21.52 -4.56 13.02
CA GLN A 46 21.63 -3.55 11.98
C GLN A 46 20.48 -3.86 11.02
N ASN A 47 19.39 -3.12 11.15
CA ASN A 47 18.33 -3.11 10.15
C ASN A 47 18.94 -2.43 8.93
N SER A 48 19.76 -3.18 8.19
CA SER A 48 20.25 -2.74 6.90
C SER A 48 19.03 -2.64 6.00
N CYS A 49 18.59 -1.43 5.68
CA CYS A 49 17.56 -1.23 4.68
C CYS A 49 18.11 -1.73 3.34
N VAL A 50 17.68 -2.94 2.97
CA VAL A 50 18.04 -3.56 1.70
C VAL A 50 17.23 -2.91 0.60
N LEU A 51 17.88 -2.60 -0.52
CA LEU A 51 17.23 -1.99 -1.68
C LEU A 51 15.98 -2.75 -2.09
N THR A 52 14.92 -2.02 -2.36
CA THR A 52 13.73 -2.55 -3.00
C THR A 52 14.10 -3.18 -4.34
N PRO A 53 13.76 -4.47 -4.58
CA PRO A 53 14.01 -5.11 -5.85
C PRO A 53 13.31 -4.39 -6.99
N GLU A 54 14.00 -4.12 -8.08
CA GLU A 54 13.38 -3.60 -9.29
C GLU A 54 12.54 -4.71 -9.96
N ALA A 55 11.31 -4.37 -10.35
CA ALA A 55 10.41 -5.25 -11.08
C ALA A 55 9.96 -4.63 -12.42
N GLY A 56 10.52 -3.48 -12.75
CA GLY A 56 10.14 -2.70 -13.93
C GLY A 56 8.76 -2.03 -13.83
N GLU A 57 8.50 -1.11 -14.74
CA GLU A 57 7.22 -0.37 -14.76
C GLU A 57 6.05 -1.17 -15.34
N GLY A 58 6.36 -2.23 -16.12
CA GLY A 58 5.32 -2.94 -16.87
C GLY A 58 4.73 -2.13 -18.03
N PRO A 59 3.74 -2.68 -18.76
CA PRO A 59 3.22 -2.08 -19.99
C PRO A 59 2.19 -0.98 -19.78
N PHE A 60 1.78 -0.70 -18.53
CA PHE A 60 0.64 0.16 -18.21
C PHE A 60 1.00 1.44 -17.45
N TYR A 61 2.27 1.84 -17.44
CA TYR A 61 2.68 3.11 -16.88
C TYR A 61 2.26 4.26 -17.82
N LEU A 62 1.64 5.28 -17.23
CA LEU A 62 1.45 6.59 -17.81
C LEU A 62 1.92 7.58 -16.75
N ASP A 63 2.78 8.55 -17.12
CA ASP A 63 3.12 9.65 -16.21
C ASP A 63 1.88 10.54 -16.06
N PRO A 64 1.11 10.39 -15.00
CA PRO A 64 -0.17 11.07 -14.89
C PRO A 64 0.02 12.52 -14.50
N ARG A 65 1.15 12.86 -13.83
CA ARG A 65 1.37 14.13 -13.12
C ARG A 65 0.15 14.58 -12.30
N LEU A 66 -0.62 13.58 -11.82
CA LEU A 66 -1.85 13.78 -11.06
C LEU A 66 -1.51 13.83 -9.58
N LEU A 67 -1.19 15.02 -9.08
CA LEU A 67 -0.93 15.22 -7.66
C LEU A 67 -2.25 15.07 -6.87
N ARG A 68 -2.50 13.88 -6.33
CA ARG A 68 -3.71 13.55 -5.58
C ARG A 68 -3.50 12.37 -4.62
N SER A 69 -4.22 12.38 -3.50
CA SER A 69 -4.25 11.26 -2.54
C SER A 69 -5.41 10.29 -2.83
N ASP A 70 -6.57 10.79 -3.22
CA ASP A 70 -7.66 9.95 -3.67
C ASP A 70 -7.51 9.60 -5.14
N ILE A 71 -7.23 8.35 -5.41
CA ILE A 71 -7.05 7.82 -6.76
C ILE A 71 -8.20 6.94 -7.22
N THR A 72 -9.25 6.79 -6.40
CA THR A 72 -10.40 5.91 -6.70
C THR A 72 -11.13 6.33 -7.97
N SER A 73 -11.35 7.63 -8.17
CA SER A 73 -12.15 8.17 -9.29
C SER A 73 -13.50 7.46 -9.46
N GLY A 74 -14.13 7.07 -8.34
CA GLY A 74 -15.44 6.41 -8.34
C GLY A 74 -15.42 4.92 -8.72
N GLN A 75 -14.27 4.29 -8.83
CA GLN A 75 -14.17 2.86 -9.11
C GLN A 75 -14.73 2.03 -7.93
N ALA A 76 -15.56 1.03 -8.27
CA ALA A 76 -16.11 0.08 -7.30
C ALA A 76 -15.06 -0.94 -6.89
N GLY A 77 -15.00 -1.27 -5.59
CA GLY A 77 -14.08 -2.27 -5.04
C GLY A 77 -13.95 -2.16 -3.53
N ALA A 78 -13.20 -3.07 -2.94
CA ALA A 78 -12.89 -3.06 -1.51
C ALA A 78 -12.03 -1.83 -1.18
N PRO A 79 -12.45 -0.93 -0.27
CA PRO A 79 -11.68 0.26 0.06
C PRO A 79 -10.32 -0.07 0.65
N LEU A 80 -9.27 0.59 0.16
CA LEU A 80 -7.89 0.40 0.57
C LEU A 80 -7.22 1.74 0.85
N GLY A 81 -6.72 1.91 2.09
CA GLY A 81 -5.73 2.91 2.42
C GLY A 81 -4.33 2.35 2.17
N LEU A 82 -3.52 3.03 1.36
CA LEU A 82 -2.14 2.63 1.06
C LEU A 82 -1.19 3.69 1.59
N SER A 83 -0.38 3.33 2.60
CA SER A 83 0.65 4.19 3.19
C SER A 83 2.03 3.67 2.82
N LEU A 84 2.84 4.52 2.20
CA LEU A 84 4.18 4.18 1.75
C LEU A 84 5.20 5.10 2.43
N GLN A 85 6.32 4.53 2.89
CA GLN A 85 7.43 5.28 3.41
C GLN A 85 8.66 5.08 2.53
N VAL A 86 9.27 6.16 2.08
CA VAL A 86 10.50 6.14 1.29
C VAL A 86 11.69 6.36 2.20
N VAL A 87 12.63 5.42 2.19
CA VAL A 87 13.86 5.47 2.99
C VAL A 87 15.09 5.20 2.14
N ARG A 88 16.24 5.67 2.61
CA ARG A 88 17.54 5.43 1.99
C ARG A 88 18.08 4.05 2.34
N ALA A 89 18.66 3.36 1.35
CA ALA A 89 19.38 2.13 1.57
C ALA A 89 20.58 2.31 2.49
N GLY A 90 20.83 1.33 3.34
CA GLY A 90 21.96 1.30 4.27
C GLY A 90 21.65 1.89 5.64
N ASP A 91 21.25 3.16 5.74
CA ASP A 91 21.02 3.84 7.03
C ASP A 91 19.53 4.01 7.39
N CYS A 92 18.61 3.62 6.51
CA CYS A 92 17.16 3.74 6.72
C CYS A 92 16.67 5.18 6.95
N ALA A 93 17.45 6.18 6.61
CA ALA A 93 17.04 7.57 6.75
C ALA A 93 15.84 7.87 5.86
N THR A 94 14.82 8.52 6.42
CA THR A 94 13.62 8.91 5.68
C THR A 94 13.93 9.95 4.61
N LEU A 95 13.32 9.83 3.44
CA LEU A 95 13.56 10.72 2.30
C LEU A 95 12.35 11.63 2.07
N SER A 96 12.48 12.89 2.45
CA SER A 96 11.49 13.94 2.15
C SER A 96 11.66 14.46 0.72
N GLY A 97 10.57 14.89 0.11
CA GLY A 97 10.58 15.48 -1.23
C GLY A 97 10.73 14.48 -2.37
N ALA A 98 10.67 13.17 -2.09
CA ALA A 98 10.64 12.14 -3.14
C ALA A 98 9.27 12.12 -3.82
N ARG A 99 9.22 12.16 -5.16
CA ARG A 99 7.99 11.91 -5.90
C ARG A 99 7.72 10.42 -5.94
N VAL A 100 6.50 10.03 -5.61
CA VAL A 100 6.01 8.65 -5.68
C VAL A 100 4.81 8.61 -6.61
N ASP A 101 4.94 7.87 -7.70
CA ASP A 101 3.83 7.55 -8.59
C ASP A 101 3.32 6.16 -8.27
N VAL A 102 1.98 5.97 -8.23
CA VAL A 102 1.34 4.68 -8.08
C VAL A 102 0.31 4.46 -9.17
N TRP A 103 0.16 3.21 -9.61
CA TRP A 103 -0.92 2.80 -10.52
C TRP A 103 -1.20 1.31 -10.36
N HIS A 104 -2.46 0.93 -10.56
CA HIS A 104 -2.86 -0.47 -10.46
C HIS A 104 -4.13 -0.77 -11.26
N ALA A 105 -4.43 -2.05 -11.42
CA ALA A 105 -5.65 -2.52 -12.06
C ALA A 105 -6.86 -2.27 -11.16
N ASP A 106 -8.02 -2.06 -11.78
CA ASP A 106 -9.31 -2.02 -11.08
C ASP A 106 -9.74 -3.40 -10.56
N ALA A 107 -10.94 -3.48 -9.98
CA ALA A 107 -11.50 -4.72 -9.45
C ALA A 107 -11.81 -5.79 -10.53
N LEU A 108 -11.69 -5.44 -11.80
CA LEU A 108 -11.87 -6.32 -12.95
C LEU A 108 -10.54 -6.61 -13.68
N GLY A 109 -9.42 -6.18 -13.12
CA GLY A 109 -8.09 -6.40 -13.69
C GLY A 109 -7.75 -5.49 -14.87
N LEU A 110 -8.41 -4.33 -14.99
CA LEU A 110 -8.21 -3.38 -16.07
C LEU A 110 -7.45 -2.13 -15.60
N TYR A 111 -6.46 -1.71 -16.37
CA TYR A 111 -5.76 -0.43 -16.17
C TYR A 111 -6.43 0.69 -16.95
N SER A 112 -6.60 1.84 -16.33
CA SER A 112 -7.07 3.05 -17.01
C SER A 112 -6.11 3.48 -18.12
N GLY A 113 -6.66 4.08 -19.20
CA GLY A 113 -5.89 4.66 -20.29
C GLY A 113 -5.50 3.70 -21.42
N TYR A 114 -5.70 2.40 -21.29
CA TYR A 114 -5.27 1.40 -22.26
C TYR A 114 -6.44 0.65 -22.93
N ALA A 115 -6.37 0.48 -24.24
CA ALA A 115 -7.39 -0.20 -25.05
C ALA A 115 -7.19 -1.72 -25.12
N LYS A 116 -5.94 -2.17 -25.14
CA LYS A 116 -5.60 -3.61 -25.33
C LYS A 116 -5.05 -4.18 -24.06
N GLN A 117 -5.88 -4.91 -23.31
CA GLN A 117 -5.51 -5.57 -22.08
C GLN A 117 -6.47 -6.74 -21.82
N SER A 118 -6.05 -7.67 -20.97
CA SER A 118 -6.82 -8.85 -20.59
C SER A 118 -7.23 -8.72 -19.13
N GLY A 119 -8.43 -8.20 -18.89
CA GLY A 119 -9.05 -8.23 -17.56
C GLY A 119 -9.60 -9.61 -17.20
N VAL A 120 -10.13 -9.75 -16.00
CA VAL A 120 -10.79 -10.99 -15.56
C VAL A 120 -12.05 -11.27 -16.38
N GLY A 121 -12.17 -12.48 -16.92
CA GLY A 121 -13.39 -12.94 -17.58
C GLY A 121 -13.68 -12.38 -18.96
N GLY A 122 -12.69 -11.83 -19.67
CA GLY A 122 -12.86 -11.33 -21.05
C GLY A 122 -13.68 -10.05 -21.16
N ILE A 123 -13.59 -9.19 -20.15
CA ILE A 123 -14.31 -7.91 -20.08
C ILE A 123 -13.76 -6.94 -21.14
N SER A 124 -14.65 -6.17 -21.79
CA SER A 124 -14.30 -5.11 -22.72
C SER A 124 -13.46 -4.03 -22.04
N THR A 125 -12.41 -3.59 -22.72
CA THR A 125 -11.48 -2.57 -22.25
C THR A 125 -11.84 -1.16 -22.68
N GLU A 126 -12.90 -0.98 -23.46
CA GLU A 126 -13.30 0.32 -24.01
C GLU A 126 -13.58 1.37 -22.93
N ALA A 127 -14.17 0.94 -21.80
CA ALA A 127 -14.46 1.83 -20.68
C ALA A 127 -13.20 2.40 -20.01
N ALA A 128 -12.03 1.81 -20.24
CA ALA A 128 -10.75 2.25 -19.68
C ALA A 128 -10.03 3.29 -20.54
N ILE A 129 -10.39 3.43 -21.83
CA ILE A 129 -9.74 4.34 -22.76
C ILE A 129 -9.92 5.79 -22.31
N GLY A 130 -8.84 6.56 -22.30
CA GLY A 130 -8.85 7.98 -21.90
C GLY A 130 -9.14 8.24 -20.43
N LYS A 131 -9.30 7.20 -19.60
CA LYS A 131 -9.48 7.31 -18.15
C LYS A 131 -8.13 7.36 -17.44
N GLN A 132 -8.16 7.86 -16.19
CA GLN A 132 -6.96 7.99 -15.34
C GLN A 132 -7.26 7.53 -13.91
N TYR A 133 -8.26 6.66 -13.71
CA TYR A 133 -8.57 6.11 -12.38
C TYR A 133 -7.42 5.23 -11.88
N LEU A 134 -7.31 5.10 -10.57
CA LEU A 134 -6.34 4.27 -9.86
C LEU A 134 -4.88 4.58 -10.26
N ARG A 135 -4.62 5.86 -10.55
CA ARG A 135 -3.29 6.44 -10.80
C ARG A 135 -3.16 7.73 -10.01
N GLY A 136 -2.00 7.96 -9.42
CA GLY A 136 -1.73 9.21 -8.73
C GLY A 136 -0.28 9.40 -8.39
N THR A 137 0.05 10.64 -8.09
CA THR A 137 1.38 11.09 -7.69
C THR A 137 1.27 11.78 -6.35
N GLN A 138 2.21 11.54 -5.45
CA GLN A 138 2.43 12.32 -4.24
C GLN A 138 3.92 12.62 -4.05
N VAL A 139 4.20 13.59 -3.18
CA VAL A 139 5.56 13.93 -2.74
C VAL A 139 5.66 13.61 -1.26
N THR A 140 6.71 12.91 -0.86
CA THR A 140 6.90 12.49 0.52
C THR A 140 7.03 13.67 1.47
N ASP A 141 6.39 13.54 2.64
CA ASP A 141 6.48 14.48 3.75
C ASP A 141 7.87 14.45 4.44
N ALA A 142 8.03 15.21 5.52
CA ALA A 142 9.28 15.26 6.30
C ALA A 142 9.69 13.91 6.91
N LYS A 143 8.75 12.96 7.04
CA LYS A 143 8.97 11.60 7.53
C LYS A 143 9.09 10.57 6.41
N GLY A 144 9.18 11.02 5.16
CA GLY A 144 9.25 10.14 3.99
C GLY A 144 7.93 9.48 3.60
N ASN A 145 6.79 9.92 4.11
CA ASN A 145 5.51 9.25 3.89
C ASN A 145 4.72 9.86 2.75
N VAL A 146 3.99 8.99 2.04
CA VAL A 146 2.86 9.31 1.16
C VAL A 146 1.68 8.41 1.48
N GLN A 147 0.46 8.87 1.21
CA GLN A 147 -0.76 8.12 1.48
C GLN A 147 -1.73 8.22 0.31
N PHE A 148 -2.28 7.09 -0.10
CA PHE A 148 -3.28 7.02 -1.15
C PHE A 148 -4.56 6.35 -0.63
N ARG A 149 -5.70 6.93 -0.95
CA ARG A 149 -7.01 6.29 -0.85
C ARG A 149 -7.34 5.66 -2.18
N THR A 150 -7.58 4.36 -2.20
CA THR A 150 -7.82 3.59 -3.41
C THR A 150 -8.78 2.43 -3.16
N ILE A 151 -8.86 1.50 -4.09
CA ILE A 151 -9.50 0.20 -3.93
C ILE A 151 -8.44 -0.91 -4.00
N PHE A 152 -8.77 -2.08 -3.50
CA PHE A 152 -7.89 -3.25 -3.61
C PHE A 152 -7.71 -3.62 -5.09
N PRO A 153 -6.48 -3.87 -5.60
CA PRO A 153 -6.27 -4.27 -7.00
C PRO A 153 -6.80 -5.68 -7.26
N SER A 154 -7.24 -5.96 -8.47
CA SER A 154 -7.53 -7.31 -8.91
C SER A 154 -6.31 -7.99 -9.55
N TRP A 155 -6.41 -9.29 -9.73
CA TRP A 155 -5.49 -10.07 -10.55
C TRP A 155 -5.82 -9.92 -12.05
N TYR A 156 -4.88 -10.20 -12.93
CA TYR A 156 -5.10 -10.23 -14.37
C TYR A 156 -4.01 -11.06 -15.06
N GLY A 157 -4.31 -11.63 -16.24
CA GLY A 157 -3.31 -12.18 -17.15
C GLY A 157 -2.18 -13.04 -16.54
N GLY A 158 -2.47 -13.84 -15.50
CA GLY A 158 -1.46 -14.65 -14.81
C GLY A 158 -0.68 -13.89 -13.74
N ARG A 159 -1.04 -12.62 -13.42
CA ARG A 159 -0.43 -11.80 -12.37
C ARG A 159 -1.29 -11.77 -11.12
N THR A 160 -0.68 -11.96 -9.95
CA THR A 160 -1.33 -11.76 -8.64
C THR A 160 -1.70 -10.28 -8.42
N PRO A 161 -2.64 -9.94 -7.49
CA PRO A 161 -2.93 -8.54 -7.16
C PRO A 161 -1.69 -7.77 -6.75
N HIS A 162 -1.45 -6.61 -7.36
CA HIS A 162 -0.33 -5.76 -7.05
C HIS A 162 -0.61 -4.29 -7.38
N VAL A 163 0.13 -3.41 -6.72
CA VAL A 163 0.20 -1.98 -7.04
C VAL A 163 1.59 -1.69 -7.57
N HIS A 164 1.69 -1.12 -8.76
CA HIS A 164 2.95 -0.59 -9.28
C HIS A 164 3.30 0.73 -8.61
N PHE A 165 4.59 0.98 -8.48
CA PHE A 165 5.07 2.29 -8.07
C PHE A 165 6.39 2.66 -8.75
N LYS A 166 6.64 3.97 -8.83
CA LYS A 166 7.94 4.56 -9.14
C LYS A 166 8.31 5.58 -8.07
N VAL A 167 9.59 5.66 -7.76
CA VAL A 167 10.13 6.72 -6.90
C VAL A 167 11.13 7.54 -7.71
N PHE A 168 11.01 8.86 -7.57
CA PHE A 168 11.91 9.82 -8.20
C PHE A 168 12.55 10.71 -7.13
N LEU A 169 13.84 10.88 -7.22
CA LEU A 169 14.61 11.86 -6.45
C LEU A 169 15.15 12.91 -7.41
N MET A 170 14.88 14.20 -7.13
CA MET A 170 15.29 15.32 -8.00
C MET A 170 14.91 15.08 -9.48
N ASN A 171 13.69 14.62 -9.72
CA ASN A 171 13.14 14.25 -11.02
C ASN A 171 13.83 13.08 -11.74
N LYS A 172 14.76 12.39 -11.10
CA LYS A 172 15.38 11.18 -11.63
C LYS A 172 14.70 9.95 -11.01
N GLU A 173 14.25 9.03 -11.86
CA GLU A 173 13.78 7.73 -11.41
C GLU A 173 14.90 6.96 -10.70
N VAL A 174 14.59 6.42 -9.52
CA VAL A 174 15.54 5.66 -8.71
C VAL A 174 15.08 4.23 -8.45
N VAL A 175 13.79 3.93 -8.64
CA VAL A 175 13.24 2.58 -8.61
C VAL A 175 11.89 2.54 -9.33
N ALA A 176 11.64 1.45 -10.06
CA ALA A 176 10.33 1.02 -10.54
C ALA A 176 10.08 -0.40 -10.05
N SER A 177 8.98 -0.62 -9.31
CA SER A 177 8.71 -1.91 -8.70
C SER A 177 7.21 -2.10 -8.42
N GLN A 178 6.87 -3.11 -7.61
CA GLN A 178 5.51 -3.52 -7.31
C GLN A 178 5.34 -3.80 -5.81
N ILE A 179 4.13 -3.58 -5.31
CA ILE A 179 3.71 -3.92 -3.95
C ILE A 179 2.72 -5.07 -4.06
N PHE A 180 3.03 -6.16 -3.38
CA PHE A 180 2.19 -7.34 -3.27
C PHE A 180 1.46 -7.39 -1.94
N PHE A 181 0.36 -8.12 -1.90
CA PHE A 181 -0.47 -8.31 -0.72
C PHE A 181 -0.43 -9.78 -0.29
N PRO A 182 -0.54 -10.09 1.04
CA PRO A 182 -0.62 -11.47 1.51
C PRO A 182 -1.76 -12.24 0.83
N ASP A 183 -1.52 -13.50 0.43
CA ASP A 183 -2.52 -14.29 -0.30
C ASP A 183 -3.79 -14.59 0.50
N GLU A 184 -3.70 -14.64 1.83
CA GLU A 184 -4.86 -14.74 2.71
C GLU A 184 -5.77 -13.51 2.64
N ILE A 185 -5.19 -12.29 2.51
CA ILE A 185 -5.95 -11.06 2.30
C ILE A 185 -6.55 -11.03 0.90
N ASN A 186 -5.77 -11.41 -0.11
CA ASN A 186 -6.28 -11.55 -1.48
C ASN A 186 -7.49 -12.48 -1.53
N LYS A 187 -7.41 -13.66 -0.89
CA LYS A 187 -8.51 -14.64 -0.82
C LYS A 187 -9.74 -14.06 -0.12
N GLU A 188 -9.54 -13.34 0.97
CA GLU A 188 -10.62 -12.69 1.72
C GLU A 188 -11.36 -11.65 0.85
N VAL A 189 -10.62 -10.73 0.22
CA VAL A 189 -11.19 -9.71 -0.67
C VAL A 189 -12.00 -10.35 -1.78
N PHE A 190 -11.45 -11.37 -2.45
CA PHE A 190 -12.12 -12.05 -3.57
C PHE A 190 -13.30 -12.91 -3.15
N SER A 191 -13.42 -13.30 -1.89
CA SER A 191 -14.58 -14.04 -1.39
C SER A 191 -15.70 -13.15 -0.87
N GLN A 192 -15.38 -11.94 -0.39
CA GLN A 192 -16.33 -11.12 0.36
C GLN A 192 -16.82 -9.89 -0.41
N TRP A 193 -16.01 -9.33 -1.32
CA TRP A 193 -16.31 -8.04 -1.93
C TRP A 193 -16.74 -8.15 -3.39
N GLU A 194 -17.74 -7.35 -3.77
CA GLU A 194 -18.08 -7.12 -5.17
C GLU A 194 -17.19 -5.98 -5.74
N PRO A 195 -16.82 -6.07 -7.02
CA PRO A 195 -17.18 -7.10 -8.00
C PRO A 195 -16.23 -8.32 -8.02
N TYR A 196 -15.20 -8.40 -7.17
CA TYR A 196 -14.17 -9.47 -7.17
C TYR A 196 -14.79 -10.87 -7.04
N ARG A 197 -15.79 -11.02 -6.18
CA ARG A 197 -16.43 -12.31 -5.87
C ARG A 197 -16.97 -13.03 -7.11
N ARG A 198 -17.44 -12.27 -8.11
CA ARG A 198 -17.97 -12.84 -9.37
C ARG A 198 -16.91 -13.57 -10.18
N HIS A 199 -15.63 -13.27 -9.95
CA HIS A 199 -14.52 -13.80 -10.74
C HIS A 199 -13.52 -14.60 -9.89
N ALA A 200 -13.76 -14.74 -8.60
CA ALA A 200 -12.84 -15.38 -7.65
C ALA A 200 -12.42 -16.80 -8.07
N SER A 201 -13.39 -17.60 -8.58
CA SER A 201 -13.14 -18.98 -9.02
C SER A 201 -12.26 -19.07 -10.27
N LYS A 202 -12.06 -18.00 -11.01
CA LYS A 202 -11.20 -17.94 -12.19
C LYS A 202 -9.75 -17.53 -11.87
N ARG A 203 -9.44 -17.22 -10.62
CA ARG A 203 -8.10 -16.81 -10.21
C ARG A 203 -7.13 -17.98 -10.32
N THR A 204 -6.07 -17.79 -11.10
CA THR A 204 -5.00 -18.77 -11.30
C THR A 204 -3.64 -18.25 -10.86
N ALA A 205 -3.52 -16.94 -10.62
CA ALA A 205 -2.29 -16.29 -10.18
C ALA A 205 -2.30 -16.03 -8.67
N PHE A 206 -1.26 -16.51 -8.00
CA PHE A 206 -0.97 -16.36 -6.58
C PHE A 206 0.47 -15.83 -6.43
N ASN A 207 0.84 -15.39 -5.25
CA ASN A 207 2.18 -14.82 -5.04
C ASN A 207 3.31 -15.80 -5.35
N ASP A 208 3.10 -17.08 -5.11
CA ASP A 208 4.11 -18.13 -5.34
C ASP A 208 4.31 -18.50 -6.81
N ASN A 209 3.28 -18.32 -7.65
CA ASN A 209 3.35 -18.64 -9.08
C ASN A 209 3.31 -17.40 -10.00
N ASP A 210 3.35 -16.20 -9.45
CA ASP A 210 3.48 -14.98 -10.25
C ASP A 210 4.83 -14.96 -10.98
N PRO A 211 4.86 -14.67 -12.28
CA PRO A 211 6.13 -14.65 -13.05
C PRO A 211 7.08 -13.54 -12.60
N ILE A 212 6.56 -12.50 -11.94
CA ILE A 212 7.36 -11.40 -11.38
C ILE A 212 7.22 -11.45 -9.86
N LYS A 213 8.07 -12.26 -9.21
CA LYS A 213 8.06 -12.42 -7.74
C LYS A 213 8.82 -11.32 -6.99
N GLN A 214 9.47 -10.43 -7.75
CA GLN A 214 10.28 -9.34 -7.19
C GLN A 214 9.41 -8.14 -6.87
N GLY A 215 9.61 -7.57 -5.68
CA GLY A 215 8.88 -6.40 -5.22
C GLY A 215 8.83 -6.31 -3.71
N VAL A 216 7.93 -5.50 -3.20
CA VAL A 216 7.70 -5.27 -1.77
C VAL A 216 6.44 -5.98 -1.35
N TYR A 217 6.47 -6.71 -0.23
CA TYR A 217 5.28 -7.26 0.40
C TYR A 217 4.76 -6.29 1.45
N SER A 218 3.50 -5.89 1.32
CA SER A 218 2.87 -4.99 2.28
C SER A 218 2.40 -5.74 3.52
N GLU A 219 2.41 -5.05 4.67
CA GLU A 219 1.61 -5.43 5.81
C GLU A 219 0.19 -4.92 5.62
N VAL A 220 -0.81 -5.73 5.92
CA VAL A 220 -2.21 -5.35 5.74
C VAL A 220 -3.01 -5.55 7.03
N ALA A 221 -3.57 -4.46 7.52
CA ALA A 221 -4.52 -4.46 8.62
C ALA A 221 -5.97 -4.42 8.10
N ARG A 222 -6.83 -5.25 8.69
CA ARG A 222 -8.29 -5.19 8.46
C ARG A 222 -8.89 -4.08 9.29
N GLN A 223 -9.78 -3.32 8.68
CA GLN A 223 -10.57 -2.28 9.35
C GLN A 223 -12.06 -2.55 9.10
N SER A 224 -12.94 -1.88 9.86
CA SER A 224 -14.37 -1.99 9.60
C SER A 224 -14.71 -1.48 8.20
N GLY A 225 -15.05 -2.40 7.28
CA GLY A 225 -15.42 -2.05 5.90
C GLY A 225 -14.27 -1.61 4.99
N SER A 226 -12.99 -1.82 5.36
CA SER A 226 -11.84 -1.43 4.55
C SER A 226 -10.58 -2.19 4.92
N TYR A 227 -9.49 -1.95 4.18
CA TYR A 227 -8.14 -2.45 4.45
C TYR A 227 -7.16 -1.28 4.52
N ALA A 228 -6.12 -1.44 5.36
CA ALA A 228 -4.99 -0.52 5.41
C ALA A 228 -3.71 -1.29 5.12
N ALA A 229 -3.02 -0.95 4.05
CA ALA A 229 -1.74 -1.53 3.66
C ALA A 229 -0.60 -0.56 3.91
N THR A 230 0.51 -1.07 4.43
CA THR A 230 1.74 -0.31 4.63
C THR A 230 2.92 -0.99 3.96
N ALA A 231 3.83 -0.21 3.39
CA ALA A 231 5.06 -0.72 2.81
C ALA A 231 6.20 0.31 2.92
N VAL A 232 7.43 -0.20 3.08
CA VAL A 232 8.65 0.63 3.06
C VAL A 232 9.35 0.45 1.72
N LEU A 233 9.61 1.56 1.05
CA LEU A 233 10.29 1.63 -0.24
C LEU A 233 11.73 2.08 0.00
N VAL A 234 12.67 1.16 -0.14
CA VAL A 234 14.09 1.42 0.11
C VAL A 234 14.79 1.75 -1.21
N VAL A 235 15.33 2.96 -1.32
CA VAL A 235 15.94 3.44 -2.55
C VAL A 235 17.40 3.82 -2.38
N ALA A 236 18.19 3.72 -3.44
CA ALA A 236 19.51 4.29 -3.48
C ALA A 236 19.38 5.82 -3.58
N SER A 237 19.96 6.53 -2.62
CA SER A 237 20.22 7.97 -2.77
C SER A 237 21.69 8.15 -3.10
N ARG A 238 21.98 8.77 -4.19
CA ARG A 238 23.35 9.25 -4.49
C ARG A 238 23.59 10.58 -3.84
#